data_9a7118f87b0c33bd47c4cec55b01a9a6
#
_entry.id   9a7118f87b0c33bd47c4cec55b01a9a6
#
_cell.length_a   1.000
_cell.length_b   1.000
_cell.length_c   1.000
_cell.angle_alpha   90.00
_cell.angle_beta   90.00
_cell.angle_gamma   90.00
#
_symmetry.space_group_name_H-M   'P 1'
#
loop_
_entity.id
_entity.type
_entity.pdbx_description
1 polymer ?
#
loop_
_entity_poly.entity_id
_entity_poly.type
_entity_poly.pdbx_seq_one_letter_code
_entity_poly.pdbx_strand_id
1 'polypeptide(L)'
;MFYIEHDYSYEILRPLQKEIQKQGDRVCWFLVGKQINNHLSVAERELKTVEEVIKYNPQACFVPGNTIPNFIPGLKVQVFHSLEWKKKTTFRIRNCFDLYCTHGPSTTNTFNVLKQKHQHFDVIETGWPKTDALFEAIPLNFPKQGDQ
;
A
#
# COMPACT_ATOMS: atom_id res chain seq x y z
N MET A 1 -10.31 -1.08 2.49
CA MET A 1 -9.71 -1.18 3.84
C MET A 1 -8.19 -1.17 3.74
N PHE A 2 -7.52 -0.60 4.72
CA PHE A 2 -6.06 -0.65 4.87
C PHE A 2 -5.69 -1.64 5.98
N TYR A 3 -4.91 -2.66 5.62
CA TYR A 3 -4.41 -3.69 6.53
C TYR A 3 -2.94 -3.40 6.81
N ILE A 4 -2.59 -3.05 8.05
CA ILE A 4 -1.24 -2.61 8.40
C ILE A 4 -0.69 -3.32 9.64
N GLU A 5 0.61 -3.60 9.60
CA GLU A 5 1.35 -4.31 10.65
C GLU A 5 2.49 -3.45 11.24
N HIS A 6 2.82 -2.32 10.59
CA HIS A 6 3.94 -1.45 10.96
C HIS A 6 3.63 0.03 10.72
N ASP A 7 4.20 0.89 11.55
CA ASP A 7 3.97 2.35 11.54
C ASP A 7 4.32 3.02 10.20
N TYR A 8 5.31 2.53 9.45
CA TYR A 8 5.65 3.09 8.14
C TYR A 8 4.50 3.02 7.11
N SER A 9 3.51 2.18 7.37
CA SER A 9 2.37 1.99 6.48
C SER A 9 1.46 3.22 6.39
N TYR A 10 1.42 4.05 7.44
CA TYR A 10 0.62 5.28 7.43
C TYR A 10 1.04 6.24 6.33
N GLU A 11 2.36 6.45 6.17
CA GLU A 11 2.90 7.34 5.15
C GLU A 11 2.66 6.84 3.71
N ILE A 12 2.57 5.52 3.55
CA ILE A 12 2.31 4.89 2.24
C ILE A 12 0.82 5.01 1.87
N LEU A 13 -0.06 4.82 2.85
CA LEU A 13 -1.49 4.64 2.58
C LEU A 13 -2.31 5.93 2.69
N ARG A 14 -1.87 6.95 3.43
CA ARG A 14 -2.60 8.22 3.54
C ARG A 14 -2.72 8.98 2.21
N PRO A 15 -1.71 9.05 1.33
CA PRO A 15 -1.91 9.58 -0.02
C PRO A 15 -3.01 8.84 -0.79
N LEU A 16 -3.00 7.51 -0.72
CA LEU A 16 -4.02 6.68 -1.36
C LEU A 16 -5.41 6.89 -0.72
N GLN A 17 -5.49 7.02 0.62
CA GLN A 17 -6.73 7.37 1.32
C GLN A 17 -7.35 8.66 0.77
N LYS A 18 -6.52 9.70 0.62
CA LYS A 18 -6.94 11.00 0.09
C LYS A 18 -7.58 10.87 -1.29
N GLU A 19 -6.97 10.08 -2.18
CA GLU A 19 -7.51 9.87 -3.52
C GLU A 19 -8.79 9.02 -3.53
N ILE A 20 -8.85 7.94 -2.74
CA ILE A 20 -10.06 7.13 -2.59
C ILE A 20 -11.23 7.98 -2.07
N GLN A 21 -10.99 8.82 -1.07
CA GLN A 21 -12.02 9.69 -0.51
C GLN A 21 -12.47 10.78 -1.49
N LYS A 22 -11.59 11.31 -2.34
CA LYS A 22 -11.97 12.24 -3.43
C LYS A 22 -12.93 11.59 -4.44
N GLN A 23 -12.82 10.28 -4.65
CA GLN A 23 -13.75 9.52 -5.51
C GLN A 23 -15.11 9.24 -4.83
N GLY A 24 -15.29 9.67 -3.58
CA GLY A 24 -16.51 9.43 -2.80
C GLY A 24 -16.55 8.11 -2.06
N ASP A 25 -15.48 7.33 -2.13
CA ASP A 25 -15.37 6.04 -1.46
C ASP A 25 -14.94 6.16 0.00
N ARG A 26 -15.24 5.11 0.79
CA ARG A 26 -14.95 5.07 2.23
C ARG A 26 -13.72 4.22 2.51
N VAL A 27 -12.89 4.72 3.41
CA VAL A 27 -11.70 4.03 3.90
C VAL A 27 -11.86 3.68 5.39
N CYS A 28 -11.35 2.53 5.77
CA CYS A 28 -11.14 2.16 7.16
C CYS A 28 -9.77 1.46 7.31
N TRP A 29 -9.28 1.47 8.53
CA TRP A 29 -7.98 0.94 8.92
C TRP A 29 -8.17 -0.29 9.82
N PHE A 30 -7.35 -1.29 9.62
CA PHE A 30 -7.24 -2.45 10.51
C PHE A 30 -5.78 -2.63 10.91
N LEU A 31 -5.49 -2.33 12.18
CA LEU A 31 -4.15 -2.36 12.76
C LEU A 31 -3.92 -3.73 13.36
N VAL A 32 -2.85 -4.43 12.94
CA VAL A 32 -2.57 -5.80 13.32
C VAL A 32 -1.19 -5.92 13.94
N GLY A 33 -1.11 -6.65 15.05
CA GLY A 33 0.15 -6.91 15.73
C GLY A 33 0.37 -6.06 16.99
N LYS A 34 1.40 -6.44 17.74
CA LYS A 34 1.70 -5.84 19.05
C LYS A 34 2.64 -4.63 18.98
N GLN A 35 3.26 -4.41 17.83
CA GLN A 35 4.30 -3.39 17.64
C GLN A 35 3.85 -2.18 16.83
N ILE A 36 2.57 -2.16 16.47
CA ILE A 36 2.00 -1.02 15.74
C ILE A 36 1.42 -0.02 16.73
N ASN A 37 1.77 1.25 16.54
CA ASN A 37 1.20 2.34 17.30
C ASN A 37 -0.06 2.86 16.59
N ASN A 38 -1.07 3.24 17.36
CA ASN A 38 -2.25 3.87 16.80
C ASN A 38 -1.99 5.36 16.58
N HIS A 39 -1.70 5.71 15.32
CA HIS A 39 -1.52 7.09 14.86
C HIS A 39 -2.71 7.61 14.04
N LEU A 40 -3.87 6.97 14.18
CA LEU A 40 -5.08 7.40 13.48
C LEU A 40 -5.61 8.70 14.09
N SER A 41 -6.03 9.60 13.22
CA SER A 41 -6.78 10.79 13.61
C SER A 41 -8.24 10.44 13.94
N VAL A 42 -8.95 11.35 14.59
CA VAL A 42 -10.39 11.16 14.90
C VAL A 42 -11.26 11.03 13.64
N ALA A 43 -10.79 11.48 12.49
CA ALA A 43 -11.48 11.35 11.21
C ALA A 43 -11.20 10.01 10.50
N GLU A 44 -10.20 9.26 10.94
CA GLU A 44 -9.83 7.97 10.36
C GLU A 44 -10.53 6.83 11.11
N ARG A 45 -11.34 6.06 10.40
CA ARG A 45 -12.11 4.96 10.99
C ARG A 45 -11.23 3.73 11.20
N GLU A 46 -11.12 3.29 12.45
CA GLU A 46 -10.50 2.01 12.80
C GLU A 46 -11.55 0.90 12.89
N LEU A 47 -11.20 -0.29 12.41
CA LEU A 47 -11.86 -1.56 12.75
C LEU A 47 -10.94 -2.27 13.75
N LYS A 48 -11.48 -2.67 14.90
CA LYS A 48 -10.67 -3.17 16.03
C LYS A 48 -10.61 -4.69 16.10
N THR A 49 -11.57 -5.36 15.51
CA THR A 49 -11.67 -6.83 15.58
C THR A 49 -11.88 -7.44 14.19
N VAL A 50 -11.57 -8.72 14.08
CA VAL A 50 -11.81 -9.50 12.85
C VAL A 50 -13.31 -9.55 12.52
N GLU A 51 -14.17 -9.63 13.53
CA GLU A 51 -15.62 -9.63 13.36
C GLU A 51 -16.10 -8.32 12.74
N GLU A 52 -15.52 -7.19 13.16
CA GLU A 52 -15.82 -5.88 12.55
C GLU A 52 -15.37 -5.81 11.09
N VAL A 53 -14.22 -6.39 10.76
CA VAL A 53 -13.71 -6.47 9.38
C VAL A 53 -14.64 -7.30 8.51
N ILE A 54 -15.06 -8.48 8.99
CA ILE A 54 -15.98 -9.36 8.26
C ILE A 54 -17.33 -8.67 8.07
N LYS A 55 -17.85 -8.03 9.10
CA LYS A 55 -19.12 -7.27 9.03
C LYS A 55 -19.03 -6.07 8.09
N TYR A 56 -17.89 -5.39 8.07
CA TYR A 56 -17.64 -4.26 7.17
C TYR A 56 -17.59 -4.72 5.71
N ASN A 57 -17.07 -5.91 5.46
CA ASN A 57 -16.96 -6.55 4.15
C ASN A 57 -16.29 -5.66 3.11
N PRO A 58 -15.01 -5.30 3.27
CA PRO A 58 -14.31 -4.42 2.35
C PRO A 58 -14.29 -5.00 0.93
N GLN A 59 -14.47 -4.17 -0.09
CA GLN A 59 -14.31 -4.57 -1.48
C GLN A 59 -12.84 -4.83 -1.84
N ALA A 60 -11.92 -4.08 -1.23
CA ALA A 60 -10.49 -4.26 -1.41
C ALA A 60 -9.73 -3.99 -0.10
N CYS A 61 -8.62 -4.72 0.08
CA CYS A 61 -7.66 -4.57 1.17
C CYS A 61 -6.30 -4.18 0.61
N PHE A 62 -5.84 -2.97 0.90
CA PHE A 62 -4.52 -2.49 0.51
C PHE A 62 -3.51 -2.81 1.61
N VAL A 63 -2.42 -3.44 1.22
CA VAL A 63 -1.43 -4.02 2.13
C VAL A 63 -0.03 -3.60 1.72
N PRO A 64 0.67 -2.77 2.51
CA PRO A 64 2.08 -2.49 2.30
C PRO A 64 2.98 -3.68 2.68
N GLY A 65 2.51 -4.49 3.61
CA GLY A 65 3.19 -5.71 4.07
C GLY A 65 3.22 -6.83 3.03
N ASN A 66 3.75 -7.97 3.45
CA ASN A 66 3.98 -9.11 2.56
C ASN A 66 2.91 -10.20 2.65
N THR A 67 2.01 -10.10 3.61
CA THR A 67 0.98 -11.12 3.87
C THR A 67 -0.31 -10.49 4.37
N ILE A 68 -1.41 -11.16 4.09
CA ILE A 68 -2.72 -10.90 4.66
C ILE A 68 -3.45 -12.23 4.80
N PRO A 69 -4.20 -12.48 5.88
CA PRO A 69 -4.97 -13.71 6.03
C PRO A 69 -6.02 -13.88 4.92
N ASN A 70 -6.14 -15.08 4.39
CA ASN A 70 -7.08 -15.38 3.30
C ASN A 70 -8.55 -15.18 3.68
N PHE A 71 -8.89 -15.33 4.98
CA PHE A 71 -10.26 -15.16 5.45
C PHE A 71 -10.74 -13.69 5.48
N ILE A 72 -9.84 -12.72 5.38
CA ILE A 72 -10.21 -11.30 5.23
C ILE A 72 -10.95 -11.14 3.89
N PRO A 73 -12.16 -10.56 3.87
CA PRO A 73 -12.92 -10.40 2.63
C PRO A 73 -12.33 -9.32 1.70
N GLY A 74 -12.73 -9.36 0.43
CA GLY A 74 -12.35 -8.41 -0.61
C GLY A 74 -11.03 -8.74 -1.32
N LEU A 75 -10.75 -8.04 -2.40
CA LEU A 75 -9.52 -8.17 -3.18
C LEU A 75 -8.31 -7.75 -2.34
N LYS A 76 -7.23 -8.52 -2.39
CA LYS A 76 -5.98 -8.22 -1.70
C LYS A 76 -5.02 -7.54 -2.66
N VAL A 77 -4.70 -6.29 -2.35
CA VAL A 77 -3.88 -5.41 -3.19
C VAL A 77 -2.57 -5.11 -2.48
N GLN A 78 -1.45 -5.60 -3.02
CA GLN A 78 -0.14 -5.25 -2.49
C GLN A 78 0.35 -3.94 -3.08
N VAL A 79 0.71 -2.98 -2.18
CA VAL A 79 1.24 -1.66 -2.55
C VAL A 79 2.72 -1.49 -2.17
N PHE A 80 3.32 -2.52 -1.62
CA PHE A 80 4.71 -2.59 -1.16
C PHE A 80 5.10 -1.53 -0.11
N HIS A 81 6.17 -1.81 0.63
CA HIS A 81 6.68 -0.93 1.70
C HIS A 81 8.07 -0.35 1.40
N SER A 82 8.70 -0.74 0.31
CA SER A 82 10.03 -0.26 -0.09
C SER A 82 10.26 -0.35 -1.58
N LEU A 83 11.22 0.44 -2.07
CA LEU A 83 11.67 0.43 -3.47
C LEU A 83 12.80 -0.60 -3.73
N GLU A 84 13.02 -1.54 -2.83
CA GLU A 84 14.13 -2.49 -2.90
C GLU A 84 13.94 -3.55 -3.99
N TRP A 85 14.06 -3.15 -5.23
CA TRP A 85 13.95 -4.00 -6.41
C TRP A 85 15.07 -5.05 -6.56
N LYS A 86 16.19 -4.90 -5.82
CA LYS A 86 17.32 -5.85 -5.83
C LYS A 86 17.12 -7.04 -4.89
N LYS A 87 16.22 -6.97 -3.92
CA LYS A 87 15.98 -8.07 -2.99
C LYS A 87 15.17 -9.18 -3.66
N LYS A 88 15.74 -10.37 -3.75
CA LYS A 88 15.04 -11.58 -4.25
C LYS A 88 13.71 -11.86 -3.54
N THR A 89 13.60 -11.48 -2.27
CA THR A 89 12.38 -11.63 -1.46
C THR A 89 11.23 -10.76 -1.93
N THR A 90 11.49 -9.63 -2.59
CA THR A 90 10.47 -8.75 -3.19
C THR A 90 9.64 -9.47 -4.23
N PHE A 91 10.28 -10.35 -5.01
CA PHE A 91 9.64 -11.10 -6.09
C PHE A 91 9.10 -12.48 -5.68
N ARG A 92 9.03 -12.73 -4.37
CA ARG A 92 8.42 -13.97 -3.87
C ARG A 92 6.90 -13.86 -3.88
N ILE A 93 6.25 -14.65 -4.73
CA ILE A 93 4.79 -14.71 -4.76
C ILE A 93 4.28 -15.52 -3.55
N ARG A 94 3.35 -14.93 -2.82
CA ARG A 94 2.78 -15.48 -1.57
C ARG A 94 1.29 -15.77 -1.71
N ASN A 95 0.79 -16.15 -2.79
CA ASN A 95 -0.56 -16.65 -3.08
C ASN A 95 -1.73 -16.02 -2.25
N CYS A 96 -1.52 -14.84 -1.68
CA CYS A 96 -2.52 -14.13 -0.89
C CYS A 96 -2.92 -12.79 -1.51
N PHE A 97 -2.33 -12.41 -2.65
CA PHE A 97 -2.64 -11.16 -3.33
C PHE A 97 -3.29 -11.42 -4.68
N ASP A 98 -4.30 -10.63 -4.98
CA ASP A 98 -5.01 -10.65 -6.26
C ASP A 98 -4.44 -9.60 -7.23
N LEU A 99 -3.81 -8.55 -6.70
CA LEU A 99 -3.22 -7.44 -7.47
C LEU A 99 -1.91 -6.97 -6.84
N TYR A 100 -0.91 -6.75 -7.68
CA TYR A 100 0.35 -6.11 -7.33
C TYR A 100 0.44 -4.73 -8.00
N CYS A 101 0.52 -3.67 -7.19
CA CYS A 101 0.75 -2.29 -7.63
C CYS A 101 2.26 -2.02 -7.66
N THR A 102 2.85 -2.05 -8.83
CA THR A 102 4.30 -1.94 -9.00
C THR A 102 4.77 -0.50 -9.15
N HIS A 103 6.03 -0.23 -8.79
CA HIS A 103 6.56 1.12 -8.68
C HIS A 103 7.08 1.70 -10.01
N GLY A 104 7.39 0.86 -10.99
CA GLY A 104 7.94 1.29 -12.26
C GLY A 104 8.33 0.11 -13.16
N PRO A 105 8.79 0.39 -14.39
CA PRO A 105 8.95 -0.61 -15.46
C PRO A 105 9.79 -1.83 -15.05
N SER A 106 10.87 -1.62 -14.29
CA SER A 106 11.75 -2.72 -13.87
C SER A 106 11.04 -3.76 -13.00
N THR A 107 10.23 -3.31 -12.02
CA THR A 107 9.44 -4.21 -11.18
C THR A 107 8.24 -4.76 -11.93
N THR A 108 7.56 -3.93 -12.72
CA THR A 108 6.41 -4.30 -13.54
C THR A 108 6.74 -5.45 -14.49
N ASN A 109 7.85 -5.36 -15.22
CA ASN A 109 8.27 -6.40 -16.16
C ASN A 109 8.51 -7.73 -15.44
N THR A 110 9.18 -7.71 -14.29
CA THR A 110 9.43 -8.91 -13.50
C THR A 110 8.13 -9.54 -12.99
N PHE A 111 7.20 -8.73 -12.45
CA PHE A 111 5.92 -9.23 -11.98
C PHE A 111 5.03 -9.74 -13.11
N ASN A 112 5.10 -9.18 -14.31
CA ASN A 112 4.39 -9.69 -15.48
C ASN A 112 4.88 -11.11 -15.90
N VAL A 113 6.19 -11.37 -15.82
CA VAL A 113 6.73 -12.73 -16.02
C VAL A 113 6.22 -13.69 -14.95
N LEU A 114 6.20 -13.25 -13.68
CA LEU A 114 5.66 -14.06 -12.58
C LEU A 114 4.15 -14.29 -12.72
N LYS A 115 3.38 -13.30 -13.19
CA LYS A 115 1.95 -13.45 -13.50
C LYS A 115 1.71 -14.56 -14.52
N GLN A 116 2.48 -14.63 -15.60
CA GLN A 116 2.35 -15.68 -16.59
C GLN A 116 2.58 -17.08 -15.99
N LYS A 117 3.52 -17.18 -15.03
CA LYS A 117 3.84 -18.44 -14.35
C LYS A 117 2.76 -18.85 -13.33
N HIS A 118 2.25 -17.92 -12.54
CA HIS A 118 1.38 -18.19 -11.38
C HIS A 118 -0.12 -18.09 -11.70
N GLN A 119 -0.52 -17.25 -12.64
CA GLN A 119 -1.86 -17.13 -13.22
C GLN A 119 -3.02 -16.80 -12.24
N HIS A 120 -2.74 -16.33 -11.02
CA HIS A 120 -3.78 -16.05 -10.02
C HIS A 120 -3.81 -14.59 -9.56
N PHE A 121 -3.02 -13.70 -10.14
CA PHE A 121 -2.99 -12.28 -9.79
C PHE A 121 -2.80 -11.40 -11.02
N ASP A 122 -3.15 -10.13 -10.86
CA ASP A 122 -2.90 -9.08 -11.83
C ASP A 122 -1.76 -8.14 -11.40
N VAL A 123 -1.24 -7.37 -12.36
CA VAL A 123 -0.15 -6.41 -12.15
C VAL A 123 -0.53 -5.09 -12.78
N ILE A 124 -0.40 -3.99 -12.03
CA ILE A 124 -0.58 -2.63 -12.52
C ILE A 124 0.61 -1.78 -12.07
N GLU A 125 1.20 -1.03 -12.99
CA GLU A 125 2.19 -0.01 -12.65
C GLU A 125 1.48 1.24 -12.15
N THR A 126 1.70 1.60 -10.89
CA THR A 126 1.02 2.73 -10.23
C THR A 126 1.99 3.79 -9.72
N GLY A 127 3.28 3.50 -9.68
CA GLY A 127 4.21 4.25 -8.84
C GLY A 127 4.08 3.86 -7.37
N TRP A 128 4.63 4.66 -6.49
CA TRP A 128 4.59 4.41 -5.04
C TRP A 128 3.95 5.59 -4.31
N PRO A 129 2.80 5.41 -3.64
CA PRO A 129 2.04 6.52 -3.04
C PRO A 129 2.84 7.37 -2.07
N LYS A 130 3.81 6.78 -1.36
CA LYS A 130 4.70 7.53 -0.45
C LYS A 130 5.47 8.65 -1.15
N THR A 131 5.74 8.53 -2.44
CA THR A 131 6.48 9.56 -3.20
C THR A 131 5.62 10.76 -3.56
N ASP A 132 4.31 10.69 -3.44
CA ASP A 132 3.39 11.78 -3.80
C ASP A 132 3.68 13.04 -2.98
N ALA A 133 4.10 12.88 -1.72
CA ALA A 133 4.49 13.98 -0.86
C ALA A 133 5.66 14.82 -1.43
N LEU A 134 6.51 14.25 -2.27
CA LEU A 134 7.60 14.98 -2.93
C LEU A 134 7.09 15.97 -3.97
N PHE A 135 5.95 15.70 -4.58
CA PHE A 135 5.33 16.56 -5.58
C PHE A 135 4.42 17.62 -4.93
N GLU A 136 3.95 17.37 -3.72
CA GLU A 136 3.18 18.33 -2.91
C GLU A 136 4.10 19.26 -2.10
N ALA A 137 5.40 18.95 -1.97
CA ALA A 137 6.35 19.76 -1.23
C ALA A 137 6.51 21.14 -1.88
N ILE A 138 6.41 22.19 -1.08
CA ILE A 138 6.73 23.56 -1.49
C ILE A 138 8.18 23.57 -1.97
N PRO A 139 8.49 24.14 -3.16
CA PRO A 139 9.87 24.21 -3.63
C PRO A 139 10.71 24.92 -2.59
N LEU A 140 11.66 24.23 -2.00
CA LEU A 140 12.67 24.85 -1.15
C LEU A 140 13.50 25.76 -2.06
N ASN A 141 13.40 27.07 -1.84
CA ASN A 141 14.28 28.04 -2.47
C ASN A 141 15.68 27.86 -1.87
N PHE A 142 16.44 26.92 -2.42
CA PHE A 142 17.87 26.87 -2.16
C PHE A 142 18.49 28.14 -2.76
N PRO A 143 19.25 28.93 -1.98
CA PRO A 143 20.02 30.00 -2.55
C PRO A 143 20.96 29.38 -3.60
N LYS A 144 20.89 29.86 -4.85
CA LYS A 144 21.86 29.50 -5.86
C LYS A 144 23.23 29.88 -5.29
N GLN A 145 24.11 28.90 -5.09
CA GLN A 145 25.52 29.20 -4.83
C GLN A 145 25.97 30.02 -6.02
N GLY A 146 26.36 31.28 -5.74
CA GLY A 146 26.86 32.17 -6.77
C GLY A 146 28.10 31.56 -7.37
N ASP A 147 28.17 31.58 -8.69
CA ASP A 147 29.38 31.35 -9.44
C ASP A 147 30.47 32.30 -8.91
N GLN A 148 31.55 31.74 -8.33
CA GLN A 148 32.81 32.42 -8.11
C GLN A 148 33.73 32.13 -9.29
#